data_721aae11e490eba79a5eabbed5a25c4e
#
_entry.id   721aae11e490eba79a5eabbed5a25c4e
#
_cell.length_a   1.000
_cell.length_b   1.000
_cell.length_c   1.000
_cell.angle_alpha   90.00
_cell.angle_beta   90.00
_cell.angle_gamma   90.00
#
_symmetry.space_group_name_H-M   'P 1'
#
loop_
_entity.id
_entity.type
_entity.pdbx_description
1 polymer ?
#
loop_
_entity_poly.entity_id
_entity_poly.type
_entity_poly.pdbx_seq_one_letter_code
_entity_poly.pdbx_strand_id
1 'polypeptide(L)'
;MKLRTLAVLSFCVLLAACSKINQQNYSKLSAGMTKAEVEQLLGSPTDCSGALGVSSCTWGDKNSFISVQYAGDKVLMFSGQGLK
;
A
#
# COMPACT_ATOMS: atom_id res chain seq x y z
N MET A 1 24.39 0.54 26.10
CA MET A 1 24.11 -0.84 25.70
C MET A 1 22.68 -1.03 25.27
N LYS A 2 21.74 -0.75 26.15
CA LYS A 2 20.33 -0.93 25.84
C LYS A 2 19.84 -0.02 24.73
N LEU A 3 20.38 1.18 24.65
CA LEU A 3 19.99 2.13 23.61
C LEU A 3 20.37 1.63 22.23
N ARG A 4 21.48 0.95 22.10
CA ARG A 4 21.91 0.41 20.82
C ARG A 4 20.97 -0.70 20.36
N THR A 5 20.52 -1.52 21.27
CA THR A 5 19.57 -2.58 20.96
C THR A 5 18.26 -2.00 20.44
N LEU A 6 17.79 -0.95 21.09
CA LEU A 6 16.54 -0.29 20.65
C LEU A 6 16.70 0.32 19.27
N ALA A 7 17.87 0.90 18.97
CA ALA A 7 18.11 1.48 17.64
C ALA A 7 18.05 0.39 16.56
N VAL A 8 18.59 -0.77 16.84
CA VAL A 8 18.55 -1.88 15.89
C VAL A 8 17.12 -2.32 15.62
N LEU A 9 16.32 -2.40 16.67
CA LEU A 9 14.92 -2.78 16.51
C LEU A 9 14.15 -1.77 15.65
N SER A 10 14.41 -0.48 15.87
CA SER A 10 13.78 0.56 15.06
C SER A 10 14.12 0.41 13.59
N PHE A 11 15.37 0.09 13.31
CA PHE A 11 15.82 -0.10 11.93
C PHE A 11 15.09 -1.26 11.28
N CYS A 12 14.90 -2.36 12.00
CA CYS A 12 14.16 -3.51 11.47
C CYS A 12 12.72 -3.15 11.14
N VAL A 13 12.09 -2.32 11.96
CA VAL A 13 10.72 -1.89 11.71
C VAL A 13 10.64 -1.10 10.41
N LEU A 14 11.61 -0.24 10.16
CA LEU A 14 11.64 0.53 8.91
C LEU A 14 11.77 -0.37 7.70
N LEU A 15 12.60 -1.40 7.79
CA LEU A 15 12.75 -2.35 6.70
C LEU A 15 11.45 -3.09 6.44
N ALA A 16 10.75 -3.50 7.49
CA ALA A 16 9.47 -4.17 7.33
C ALA A 16 8.45 -3.26 6.63
N ALA A 17 8.48 -1.95 6.92
CA ALA A 17 7.57 -1.01 6.29
C ALA A 17 7.80 -0.91 4.79
N CYS A 18 9.02 -1.14 4.30
CA CYS A 18 9.33 -1.09 2.87
C CYS A 18 8.78 -2.29 2.10
N SER A 19 8.28 -3.32 2.80
CA SER A 19 7.81 -4.56 2.19
C SER A 19 6.29 -4.66 2.17
N LYS A 20 5.59 -3.53 2.16
CA LYS A 20 4.12 -3.56 2.22
C LYS A 20 3.48 -3.99 0.91
N ILE A 21 4.19 -3.90 -0.20
CA ILE A 21 3.66 -4.30 -1.50
C ILE A 21 3.96 -5.76 -1.71
N ASN A 22 3.04 -6.61 -1.30
CA ASN A 22 3.22 -8.05 -1.38
C ASN A 22 1.85 -8.74 -1.52
N GLN A 23 1.88 -10.02 -1.82
CA GLN A 23 0.66 -10.78 -2.05
C GLN A 23 -0.21 -10.86 -0.80
N GLN A 24 0.40 -10.95 0.37
CA GLN A 24 -0.34 -11.04 1.61
C GLN A 24 -1.18 -9.79 1.86
N ASN A 25 -0.59 -8.61 1.68
CA ASN A 25 -1.34 -7.37 1.85
C ASN A 25 -2.35 -7.16 0.75
N TYR A 26 -2.01 -7.56 -0.47
CA TYR A 26 -2.93 -7.49 -1.59
C TYR A 26 -4.21 -8.30 -1.30
N SER A 27 -4.05 -9.47 -0.71
CA SER A 27 -5.20 -10.33 -0.40
C SER A 27 -6.14 -9.74 0.64
N LYS A 28 -5.69 -8.73 1.36
CA LYS A 28 -6.52 -8.05 2.37
C LYS A 28 -7.35 -6.92 1.79
N LEU A 29 -7.12 -6.55 0.55
CA LEU A 29 -7.90 -5.50 -0.10
C LEU A 29 -9.32 -6.02 -0.38
N SER A 30 -10.28 -5.11 -0.29
CA SER A 30 -11.65 -5.44 -0.65
C SER A 30 -12.39 -4.19 -1.08
N ALA A 31 -13.38 -4.38 -1.94
CA ALA A 31 -14.21 -3.27 -2.40
C ALA A 31 -14.95 -2.67 -1.20
N GLY A 32 -15.05 -1.36 -1.18
CA GLY A 32 -15.69 -0.66 -0.08
C GLY A 32 -14.75 -0.18 1.01
N MET A 33 -13.47 -0.60 0.99
CA MET A 33 -12.49 -0.06 1.92
C MET A 33 -12.30 1.44 1.66
N THR A 34 -11.99 2.18 2.73
CA THR A 34 -11.68 3.60 2.57
C THR A 34 -10.25 3.79 2.12
N LYS A 35 -9.94 4.96 1.56
CA LYS A 35 -8.56 5.31 1.21
C LYS A 35 -7.64 5.19 2.42
N ALA A 36 -8.11 5.63 3.59
CA ALA A 36 -7.31 5.57 4.80
C ALA A 36 -6.94 4.12 5.15
N GLU A 37 -7.90 3.21 5.01
CA GLU A 37 -7.66 1.80 5.30
C GLU A 37 -6.64 1.20 4.33
N VAL A 38 -6.75 1.55 3.05
CA VAL A 38 -5.81 1.07 2.04
C VAL A 38 -4.41 1.61 2.32
N GLU A 39 -4.30 2.88 2.70
CA GLU A 39 -2.99 3.47 2.99
C GLU A 39 -2.38 2.93 4.27
N GLN A 40 -3.18 2.54 5.23
CA GLN A 40 -2.66 1.85 6.41
C GLN A 40 -2.07 0.50 6.03
N LEU A 41 -2.66 -0.16 5.06
CA LEU A 41 -2.24 -1.48 4.63
C LEU A 41 -1.03 -1.41 3.68
N LEU A 42 -1.06 -0.52 2.71
CA LEU A 42 -0.07 -0.45 1.64
C LEU A 42 0.92 0.70 1.77
N GLY A 43 0.66 1.65 2.66
CA GLY A 43 1.49 2.84 2.78
C GLY A 43 1.07 3.91 1.80
N SER A 44 1.93 4.92 1.61
CA SER A 44 1.64 6.00 0.67
C SER A 44 1.79 5.50 -0.76
N PRO A 45 0.85 5.86 -1.64
CA PRO A 45 0.95 5.44 -3.04
C PRO A 45 2.11 6.12 -3.77
N THR A 46 2.63 5.43 -4.78
CA THR A 46 3.69 5.97 -5.61
C THR A 46 3.14 7.06 -6.52
N ASP A 47 1.94 6.84 -7.04
CA ASP A 47 1.34 7.75 -8.00
C ASP A 47 -0.17 7.65 -7.93
N CYS A 48 -0.86 8.78 -8.09
CA CYS A 48 -2.31 8.82 -8.13
C CYS A 48 -2.76 9.79 -9.21
N SER A 49 -3.88 9.47 -9.83
CA SER A 49 -4.54 10.37 -10.77
C SER A 49 -6.04 10.18 -10.64
N GLY A 50 -6.81 11.19 -11.05
CA GLY A 50 -8.24 11.07 -10.94
C GLY A 50 -8.98 12.22 -11.57
N ALA A 51 -10.27 12.02 -11.80
CA ALA A 51 -11.17 13.02 -12.38
C ALA A 51 -12.61 12.61 -12.09
N LEU A 52 -13.47 13.62 -11.89
CA LEU A 52 -14.91 13.41 -11.79
C LEU A 52 -15.33 12.42 -10.69
N GLY A 53 -14.62 12.46 -9.57
CA GLY A 53 -14.98 11.61 -8.43
C GLY A 53 -14.42 10.21 -8.47
N VAL A 54 -13.69 9.86 -9.52
CA VAL A 54 -13.00 8.57 -9.63
C VAL A 54 -11.51 8.82 -9.64
N SER A 55 -10.77 8.03 -8.86
CA SER A 55 -9.32 8.17 -8.81
C SER A 55 -8.66 6.80 -8.85
N SER A 56 -7.40 6.78 -9.26
CA SER A 56 -6.61 5.56 -9.36
C SER A 56 -5.25 5.82 -8.75
N CYS A 57 -4.86 4.97 -7.82
CA CYS A 57 -3.56 5.06 -7.17
C CYS A 57 -2.78 3.78 -7.39
N THR A 58 -1.47 3.90 -7.52
CA THR A 58 -0.59 2.78 -7.77
C THR A 58 0.52 2.76 -6.72
N TRP A 59 0.81 1.59 -6.20
CA TRP A 59 1.91 1.33 -5.27
C TRP A 59 2.90 0.41 -5.95
N GLY A 60 4.19 0.68 -5.79
CA GLY A 60 5.24 -0.19 -6.32
C GLY A 60 5.87 0.36 -7.59
N ASP A 61 6.36 -0.55 -8.44
CA ASP A 61 7.07 -0.18 -9.66
C ASP A 61 6.56 -1.01 -10.85
N LYS A 62 7.29 -0.97 -11.96
CA LYS A 62 6.86 -1.66 -13.19
C LYS A 62 6.76 -3.17 -13.02
N ASN A 63 7.60 -3.74 -12.17
CA ASN A 63 7.71 -5.19 -12.05
C ASN A 63 6.79 -5.75 -10.99
N SER A 64 6.47 -4.95 -9.99
CA SER A 64 5.68 -5.40 -8.85
C SER A 64 4.85 -4.22 -8.37
N PHE A 65 3.53 -4.28 -8.56
CA PHE A 65 2.69 -3.16 -8.20
C PHE A 65 1.28 -3.60 -7.81
N ILE A 66 0.61 -2.70 -7.11
CA ILE A 66 -0.81 -2.82 -6.80
C ILE A 66 -1.46 -1.53 -7.31
N SER A 67 -2.57 -1.67 -8.02
CA SER A 67 -3.34 -0.54 -8.50
C SER A 67 -4.73 -0.61 -7.89
N VAL A 68 -5.19 0.51 -7.34
CA VAL A 68 -6.51 0.59 -6.70
C VAL A 68 -7.29 1.75 -7.31
N GLN A 69 -8.52 1.47 -7.69
CA GLN A 69 -9.42 2.51 -8.21
C GLN A 69 -10.48 2.81 -7.15
N TYR A 70 -10.71 4.09 -6.93
CA TYR A 70 -11.65 4.56 -5.93
C TYR A 70 -12.82 5.29 -6.58
N ALA A 71 -13.99 5.11 -6.02
CA ALA A 71 -15.14 5.96 -6.30
C ALA A 71 -15.35 6.81 -5.05
N GLY A 72 -14.99 8.10 -5.15
CA GLY A 72 -14.95 8.94 -3.97
C GLY A 72 -13.86 8.48 -3.02
N ASP A 73 -14.24 8.06 -1.82
CA ASP A 73 -13.31 7.63 -0.78
C ASP A 73 -13.28 6.10 -0.61
N LYS A 74 -13.98 5.37 -1.47
CA LYS A 74 -14.12 3.92 -1.33
C LYS A 74 -13.50 3.18 -2.48
N VAL A 75 -12.93 2.02 -2.18
CA VAL A 75 -12.36 1.14 -3.20
C VAL A 75 -13.46 0.62 -4.11
N LEU A 76 -13.29 0.83 -5.41
CA LEU A 76 -14.17 0.32 -6.42
C LEU A 76 -13.66 -1.01 -6.98
N MET A 77 -12.39 -1.04 -7.36
CA MET A 77 -11.73 -2.24 -7.84
C MET A 77 -10.23 -2.11 -7.64
N PHE A 78 -9.54 -3.22 -7.74
CA PHE A 78 -8.08 -3.25 -7.53
C PHE A 78 -7.47 -4.40 -8.32
N SER A 79 -6.19 -4.27 -8.62
CA SER A 79 -5.43 -5.30 -9.32
C SER A 79 -3.99 -5.26 -8.85
N GLY A 80 -3.28 -6.35 -9.04
CA GLY A 80 -1.88 -6.45 -8.68
C GLY A 80 -1.13 -7.33 -9.66
N GLN A 81 0.20 -7.13 -9.72
CA GLN A 81 1.05 -7.88 -10.62
C GLN A 81 2.44 -8.00 -10.02
N GLY A 82 3.06 -9.16 -10.20
CA GLY A 82 4.42 -9.40 -9.75
C GLY A 82 4.59 -9.44 -8.25
N LEU A 83 3.52 -9.67 -7.51
CA LEU A 83 3.56 -9.66 -6.05
C LEU A 83 4.12 -10.96 -5.51
N LYS A 84 4.80 -10.86 -4.37
CA LYS A 84 5.36 -12.00 -3.65
C LYS A 84 4.90 -11.95 -2.21
#